data_cf73abc5966d4bb3f2a77a5f79995b18
#
_entry.id   cf73abc5966d4bb3f2a77a5f79995b18
#
_cell.length_a   1.000
_cell.length_b   1.000
_cell.length_c   1.000
_cell.angle_alpha   90.00
_cell.angle_beta   90.00
_cell.angle_gamma   90.00
#
_symmetry.space_group_name_H-M   'P 1'
#
loop_
_entity.id
_entity.type
_entity.pdbx_description
1 polymer ?
#
loop_
_entity_poly.entity_id
_entity_poly.type
_entity_poly.pdbx_seq_one_letter_code
_entity_poly.pdbx_strand_id
1 'polypeptide(L)'
;MSNLFMNVKAAVTARQAAEYYGFRVDRHGMMCCPFHDDKHPSMKVGDRYYCFGCQEHGDVIDFVAKVFGLSPYDAAKKLAQDFGIDPGNTSVIAVHEGYHAWQQQKIEGHCTAVLINYELLLRRWFLRYAPADPQAPVHHRFVKACMALPGISECVDQLYSSDEKLRKTITEGLMKDGTIDKVEAFLKKYSEEVEDAQFNALNAAAA
;
A
#
# COMPACT_ATOMS: atom_id res chain seq x y z
N MET A 1 15.26 -31.00 -16.51
CA MET A 1 15.64 -29.59 -16.24
C MET A 1 14.59 -28.56 -16.69
N SER A 2 13.52 -28.96 -17.34
CA SER A 2 12.57 -28.02 -18.00
C SER A 2 11.39 -27.55 -17.14
N ASN A 3 11.03 -28.24 -16.07
CA ASN A 3 9.80 -27.93 -15.35
C ASN A 3 9.85 -26.63 -14.51
N LEU A 4 10.97 -26.34 -13.83
CA LEU A 4 11.07 -25.16 -12.95
C LEU A 4 10.83 -23.85 -13.73
N PHE A 5 11.54 -23.66 -14.85
CA PHE A 5 11.40 -22.44 -15.66
C PHE A 5 10.00 -22.27 -16.23
N MET A 6 9.42 -23.36 -16.74
CA MET A 6 8.05 -23.35 -17.28
C MET A 6 7.02 -23.07 -16.19
N ASN A 7 7.15 -23.72 -15.03
CA ASN A 7 6.24 -23.55 -13.91
C ASN A 7 6.29 -22.11 -13.37
N VAL A 8 7.48 -21.54 -13.22
CA VAL A 8 7.67 -20.16 -12.77
C VAL A 8 7.05 -19.17 -13.76
N LYS A 9 7.35 -19.31 -15.07
CA LYS A 9 6.80 -18.42 -16.11
C LYS A 9 5.29 -18.54 -16.27
N ALA A 10 4.71 -19.71 -16.02
CA ALA A 10 3.27 -19.91 -16.05
C ALA A 10 2.56 -19.35 -14.81
N ALA A 11 3.26 -19.29 -13.68
CA ALA A 11 2.69 -18.97 -12.38
C ALA A 11 2.85 -17.50 -11.98
N VAL A 12 3.92 -16.83 -12.43
CA VAL A 12 4.27 -15.46 -12.00
C VAL A 12 4.58 -14.57 -13.20
N THR A 13 3.91 -13.42 -13.26
CA THR A 13 4.18 -12.38 -14.26
C THR A 13 5.30 -11.45 -13.81
N ALA A 14 5.92 -10.72 -14.75
CA ALA A 14 6.91 -9.71 -14.41
C ALA A 14 6.33 -8.58 -13.55
N ARG A 15 5.05 -8.24 -13.75
CA ARG A 15 4.33 -7.28 -12.91
C ARG A 15 4.21 -7.76 -11.47
N GLN A 16 3.77 -9.00 -11.28
CA GLN A 16 3.63 -9.60 -9.95
C GLN A 16 4.96 -9.63 -9.19
N ALA A 17 6.04 -10.01 -9.88
CA ALA A 17 7.38 -10.00 -9.29
C ALA A 17 7.83 -8.57 -8.95
N ALA A 18 7.62 -7.60 -9.83
CA ALA A 18 7.97 -6.20 -9.57
C ALA A 18 7.24 -5.67 -8.32
N GLU A 19 5.93 -5.86 -8.23
CA GLU A 19 5.13 -5.45 -7.07
C GLU A 19 5.56 -6.17 -5.79
N TYR A 20 5.82 -7.49 -5.85
CA TYR A 20 6.29 -8.29 -4.72
C TYR A 20 7.64 -7.80 -4.16
N TYR A 21 8.58 -7.46 -5.05
CA TYR A 21 9.89 -6.93 -4.64
C TYR A 21 9.91 -5.42 -4.36
N GLY A 22 8.73 -4.78 -4.26
CA GLY A 22 8.59 -3.42 -3.75
C GLY A 22 8.66 -2.32 -4.80
N PHE A 23 8.69 -2.65 -6.09
CA PHE A 23 8.60 -1.64 -7.14
C PHE A 23 7.19 -1.06 -7.24
N ARG A 24 7.09 0.26 -7.38
CA ARG A 24 5.82 0.94 -7.60
C ARG A 24 5.39 0.80 -9.06
N VAL A 25 4.35 0.03 -9.30
CA VAL A 25 3.72 -0.13 -10.62
C VAL A 25 2.40 0.62 -10.63
N ASP A 26 2.19 1.50 -11.62
CA ASP A 26 0.95 2.23 -11.75
C ASP A 26 -0.20 1.35 -12.31
N ARG A 27 -1.41 1.92 -12.36
CA ARG A 27 -2.60 1.23 -12.90
C ARG A 27 -2.45 0.78 -14.36
N HIS A 28 -1.58 1.44 -15.11
CA HIS A 28 -1.31 1.14 -16.53
C HIS A 28 -0.15 0.14 -16.70
N GLY A 29 0.45 -0.33 -15.60
CA GLY A 29 1.60 -1.24 -15.63
C GLY A 29 2.91 -0.53 -15.94
N MET A 30 3.03 0.77 -15.65
CA MET A 30 4.25 1.53 -15.81
C MET A 30 4.98 1.69 -14.48
N MET A 31 6.32 1.62 -14.51
CA MET A 31 7.20 1.84 -13.36
C MET A 31 8.51 2.49 -13.80
N CYS A 32 9.24 3.08 -12.86
CA CYS A 32 10.62 3.49 -13.10
C CYS A 32 11.50 2.25 -13.29
N CYS A 33 12.36 2.30 -14.29
CA CYS A 33 13.24 1.19 -14.64
C CYS A 33 14.37 1.06 -13.60
N PRO A 34 14.59 -0.13 -13.00
CA PRO A 34 15.69 -0.32 -12.07
C PRO A 34 17.05 -0.53 -12.74
N PHE A 35 17.11 -0.56 -14.08
CA PHE A 35 18.30 -0.93 -14.84
C PHE A 35 19.04 0.27 -15.43
N HIS A 36 18.52 1.50 -15.27
CA HIS A 36 19.17 2.77 -15.59
C HIS A 36 18.67 3.88 -14.66
N ASP A 37 19.33 5.04 -14.66
CA ASP A 37 18.88 6.20 -13.88
C ASP A 37 17.59 6.77 -14.49
N ASP A 38 16.43 6.34 -13.94
CA ASP A 38 15.10 6.64 -14.45
C ASP A 38 14.31 7.47 -13.45
N LYS A 39 14.00 8.71 -13.84
CA LYS A 39 13.25 9.67 -13.00
C LYS A 39 11.75 9.68 -13.29
N HIS A 40 11.33 9.06 -14.42
CA HIS A 40 9.95 9.00 -14.85
C HIS A 40 9.62 7.59 -15.33
N PRO A 41 8.42 7.05 -15.01
CA PRO A 41 8.06 5.69 -15.39
C PRO A 41 8.27 5.43 -16.89
N SER A 42 9.30 4.65 -17.24
CA SER A 42 9.66 4.30 -18.60
C SER A 42 9.64 2.80 -18.91
N MET A 43 9.39 1.97 -17.89
CA MET A 43 9.28 0.53 -18.05
C MET A 43 7.83 0.07 -17.96
N LYS A 44 7.37 -0.63 -18.97
CA LYS A 44 6.10 -1.37 -18.99
C LYS A 44 6.30 -2.75 -18.40
N VAL A 45 5.48 -3.12 -17.42
CA VAL A 45 5.46 -4.48 -16.84
C VAL A 45 4.05 -5.08 -16.95
N GLY A 46 4.01 -6.32 -17.41
CA GLY A 46 2.83 -7.17 -17.54
C GLY A 46 3.26 -8.62 -17.36
N ASP A 47 2.90 -9.52 -18.28
CA ASP A 47 3.45 -10.89 -18.33
C ASP A 47 4.96 -10.87 -18.56
N ARG A 48 5.41 -9.92 -19.34
CA ARG A 48 6.82 -9.60 -19.61
C ARG A 48 7.08 -8.14 -19.26
N TYR A 49 8.36 -7.73 -19.25
CA TYR A 49 8.73 -6.32 -19.12
C TYR A 49 9.43 -5.80 -20.37
N TYR A 50 9.28 -4.49 -20.61
CA TYR A 50 9.99 -3.74 -21.62
C TYR A 50 10.21 -2.30 -21.15
N CYS A 51 11.45 -1.83 -21.18
CA CYS A 51 11.80 -0.45 -20.88
C CYS A 51 11.95 0.36 -22.16
N PHE A 52 11.20 1.44 -22.30
CA PHE A 52 11.29 2.34 -23.45
C PHE A 52 12.53 3.25 -23.39
N GLY A 53 13.14 3.43 -22.21
CA GLY A 53 14.35 4.24 -22.02
C GLY A 53 15.62 3.50 -22.41
N CYS A 54 15.91 2.36 -21.81
CA CYS A 54 17.14 1.58 -22.06
C CYS A 54 16.95 0.34 -22.95
N GLN A 55 15.73 0.08 -23.43
CA GLN A 55 15.34 -1.05 -24.27
C GLN A 55 15.52 -2.44 -23.62
N GLU A 56 15.76 -2.48 -22.33
CA GLU A 56 15.79 -3.73 -21.57
C GLU A 56 14.42 -4.42 -21.60
N HIS A 57 14.43 -5.72 -21.84
CA HIS A 57 13.22 -6.52 -21.90
C HIS A 57 13.47 -7.96 -21.52
N GLY A 58 12.42 -8.66 -21.15
CA GLY A 58 12.52 -10.07 -20.77
C GLY A 58 11.24 -10.60 -20.14
N ASP A 59 11.33 -11.80 -19.60
CA ASP A 59 10.29 -12.39 -18.79
C ASP A 59 10.55 -12.17 -17.28
N VAL A 60 9.73 -12.79 -16.44
CA VAL A 60 9.84 -12.65 -14.99
C VAL A 60 11.19 -13.16 -14.44
N ILE A 61 11.74 -14.20 -15.04
CA ILE A 61 13.04 -14.76 -14.61
C ILE A 61 14.17 -13.79 -14.97
N ASP A 62 14.14 -13.24 -16.17
CA ASP A 62 15.11 -12.24 -16.64
C ASP A 62 15.06 -10.99 -15.75
N PHE A 63 13.86 -10.53 -15.39
CA PHE A 63 13.65 -9.40 -14.48
C PHE A 63 14.34 -9.63 -13.14
N VAL A 64 14.03 -10.76 -12.48
CA VAL A 64 14.56 -11.10 -11.15
C VAL A 64 16.05 -11.37 -11.21
N ALA A 65 16.53 -12.05 -12.23
CA ALA A 65 17.97 -12.28 -12.45
C ALA A 65 18.73 -10.96 -12.47
N LYS A 66 18.26 -9.98 -13.22
CA LYS A 66 18.89 -8.65 -13.31
C LYS A 66 18.78 -7.82 -12.03
N VAL A 67 17.60 -7.78 -11.42
CA VAL A 67 17.38 -7.01 -10.18
C VAL A 67 18.30 -7.47 -9.05
N PHE A 68 18.52 -8.78 -8.93
CA PHE A 68 19.30 -9.37 -7.83
C PHE A 68 20.71 -9.82 -8.25
N GLY A 69 21.11 -9.64 -9.50
CA GLY A 69 22.41 -10.10 -9.99
C GLY A 69 22.58 -11.62 -9.97
N LEU A 70 21.51 -12.37 -10.20
CA LEU A 70 21.46 -13.82 -10.09
C LEU A 70 21.62 -14.49 -11.47
N SER A 71 22.04 -15.76 -11.46
CA SER A 71 21.89 -16.59 -12.67
C SER A 71 20.39 -16.81 -12.96
N PRO A 72 20.00 -17.07 -14.23
CA PRO A 72 18.60 -17.38 -14.54
C PRO A 72 18.03 -18.56 -13.73
N TYR A 73 18.89 -19.55 -13.42
CA TYR A 73 18.50 -20.70 -12.62
C TYR A 73 18.23 -20.32 -11.14
N ASP A 74 19.10 -19.50 -10.55
CA ASP A 74 18.93 -19.03 -9.19
C ASP A 74 17.77 -18.07 -9.04
N ALA A 75 17.53 -17.23 -10.06
CA ALA A 75 16.35 -16.38 -10.14
C ALA A 75 15.04 -17.19 -10.21
N ALA A 76 15.02 -18.26 -11.00
CA ALA A 76 13.88 -19.17 -11.06
C ALA A 76 13.66 -19.90 -9.71
N LYS A 77 14.72 -20.33 -9.04
CA LYS A 77 14.62 -20.89 -7.69
C LYS A 77 14.10 -19.90 -6.67
N LYS A 78 14.63 -18.67 -6.71
CA LYS A 78 14.18 -17.60 -5.82
C LYS A 78 12.69 -17.31 -6.02
N LEU A 79 12.25 -17.16 -7.27
CA LEU A 79 10.83 -16.99 -7.60
C LEU A 79 9.99 -18.17 -7.10
N ALA A 80 10.45 -19.41 -7.31
CA ALA A 80 9.74 -20.59 -6.84
C ALA A 80 9.59 -20.59 -5.30
N GLN A 81 10.63 -20.20 -4.60
CA GLN A 81 10.63 -20.12 -3.14
C GLN A 81 9.73 -18.98 -2.65
N ASP A 82 9.88 -17.78 -3.21
CA ASP A 82 9.19 -16.58 -2.76
C ASP A 82 7.68 -16.62 -3.08
N PHE A 83 7.30 -17.31 -4.16
CA PHE A 83 5.90 -17.48 -4.58
C PHE A 83 5.32 -18.86 -4.27
N GLY A 84 6.04 -19.70 -3.52
CA GLY A 84 5.55 -21.03 -3.09
C GLY A 84 5.30 -22.00 -4.25
N ILE A 85 6.09 -21.91 -5.34
CA ILE A 85 5.94 -22.78 -6.51
C ILE A 85 6.72 -24.07 -6.27
N ASP A 86 6.01 -25.20 -6.18
CA ASP A 86 6.65 -26.50 -6.14
C ASP A 86 7.19 -26.90 -7.52
N PRO A 87 8.50 -27.10 -7.67
CA PRO A 87 9.09 -27.53 -8.95
C PRO A 87 8.54 -28.86 -9.49
N GLY A 88 7.96 -29.68 -8.60
CA GLY A 88 7.39 -31.00 -8.93
C GLY A 88 5.88 -30.99 -9.16
N ASN A 89 5.18 -29.91 -8.78
CA ASN A 89 3.71 -29.85 -8.85
C ASN A 89 3.24 -28.72 -9.80
N THR A 90 2.51 -29.10 -10.83
CA THR A 90 1.98 -28.23 -11.89
C THR A 90 0.71 -27.44 -11.49
N SER A 91 0.39 -27.33 -10.21
CA SER A 91 -0.84 -26.64 -9.76
C SER A 91 -0.65 -25.12 -9.78
N VAL A 92 -0.94 -24.51 -10.92
CA VAL A 92 -1.01 -23.05 -11.11
C VAL A 92 -2.00 -22.37 -10.12
N ILE A 93 -2.96 -23.14 -9.60
CA ILE A 93 -4.01 -22.66 -8.68
C ILE A 93 -3.42 -22.21 -7.34
N ALA A 94 -2.49 -22.98 -6.75
CA ALA A 94 -1.92 -22.67 -5.44
C ALA A 94 -1.06 -21.38 -5.43
N VAL A 95 -0.44 -21.07 -6.57
CA VAL A 95 0.39 -19.85 -6.71
C VAL A 95 -0.47 -18.61 -6.84
N HIS A 96 -1.58 -18.71 -7.58
CA HIS A 96 -2.57 -17.63 -7.66
C HIS A 96 -3.18 -17.33 -6.29
N GLU A 97 -3.52 -18.35 -5.52
CA GLU A 97 -4.06 -18.17 -4.16
C GLU A 97 -3.04 -17.50 -3.23
N GLY A 98 -1.79 -17.93 -3.25
CA GLY A 98 -0.71 -17.32 -2.45
C GLY A 98 -0.46 -15.85 -2.80
N TYR A 99 -0.47 -15.52 -4.10
CA TYR A 99 -0.30 -14.13 -4.55
C TYR A 99 -1.49 -13.27 -4.17
N HIS A 100 -2.72 -13.76 -4.32
CA HIS A 100 -3.91 -13.03 -3.89
C HIS A 100 -3.94 -12.82 -2.37
N ALA A 101 -3.54 -13.80 -1.58
CA ALA A 101 -3.42 -13.67 -0.14
C ALA A 101 -2.38 -12.60 0.25
N TRP A 102 -1.21 -12.60 -0.40
CA TRP A 102 -0.18 -11.59 -0.18
C TRP A 102 -0.64 -10.18 -0.58
N GLN A 103 -1.28 -10.03 -1.76
CA GLN A 103 -1.86 -8.74 -2.18
C GLN A 103 -2.90 -8.25 -1.17
N GLN A 104 -3.77 -9.13 -0.73
CA GLN A 104 -4.81 -8.81 0.26
C GLN A 104 -4.17 -8.32 1.56
N GLN A 105 -3.16 -9.02 2.09
CA GLN A 105 -2.45 -8.63 3.30
C GLN A 105 -1.76 -7.27 3.15
N LYS A 106 -1.18 -6.98 1.97
CA LYS A 106 -0.55 -5.68 1.68
C LYS A 106 -1.58 -4.54 1.68
N ILE A 107 -2.74 -4.76 1.06
CA ILE A 107 -3.84 -3.79 1.02
C ILE A 107 -4.41 -3.57 2.43
N GLU A 108 -4.66 -4.64 3.19
CA GLU A 108 -5.11 -4.56 4.58
C GLU A 108 -4.12 -3.76 5.45
N GLY A 109 -2.83 -4.04 5.35
CA GLY A 109 -1.79 -3.32 6.07
C GLY A 109 -1.74 -1.84 5.70
N HIS A 110 -1.89 -1.51 4.42
CA HIS A 110 -1.96 -0.12 3.95
C HIS A 110 -3.18 0.62 4.51
N CYS A 111 -4.39 0.05 4.36
CA CYS A 111 -5.61 0.62 4.91
C CYS A 111 -5.51 0.85 6.41
N THR A 112 -5.00 -0.14 7.14
CA THR A 112 -4.81 -0.06 8.60
C THR A 112 -3.87 1.09 8.97
N ALA A 113 -2.72 1.21 8.30
CA ALA A 113 -1.75 2.28 8.57
C ALA A 113 -2.34 3.68 8.30
N VAL A 114 -3.09 3.84 7.21
CA VAL A 114 -3.74 5.12 6.86
C VAL A 114 -4.78 5.49 7.92
N LEU A 115 -5.64 4.56 8.33
CA LEU A 115 -6.67 4.83 9.33
C LEU A 115 -6.11 5.08 10.73
N ILE A 116 -5.05 4.38 11.14
CA ILE A 116 -4.35 4.67 12.41
C ILE A 116 -3.79 6.08 12.42
N ASN A 117 -3.11 6.49 11.35
CA ASN A 117 -2.56 7.85 11.25
C ASN A 117 -3.67 8.90 11.31
N TYR A 118 -4.82 8.62 10.70
CA TYR A 118 -5.97 9.52 10.77
C TYR A 118 -6.57 9.57 12.16
N GLU A 119 -6.74 8.44 12.81
CA GLU A 119 -7.20 8.37 14.21
C GLU A 119 -6.28 9.14 15.16
N LEU A 120 -4.96 8.98 15.02
CA LEU A 120 -3.97 9.71 15.83
C LEU A 120 -4.07 11.23 15.62
N LEU A 121 -4.27 11.67 14.38
CA LEU A 121 -4.50 13.09 14.07
C LEU A 121 -5.78 13.61 14.73
N LEU A 122 -6.87 12.87 14.61
CA LEU A 122 -8.17 13.25 15.23
C LEU A 122 -8.10 13.27 16.76
N ARG A 123 -7.43 12.29 17.39
CA ARG A 123 -7.20 12.26 18.86
C ARG A 123 -6.37 13.47 19.31
N ARG A 124 -5.34 13.85 18.54
CA ARG A 124 -4.57 15.07 18.79
C ARG A 124 -5.45 16.31 18.70
N TRP A 125 -6.30 16.41 17.68
CA TRP A 125 -7.22 17.54 17.52
C TRP A 125 -8.27 17.58 18.63
N PHE A 126 -8.81 16.44 19.03
CA PHE A 126 -9.75 16.34 20.15
C PHE A 126 -9.17 16.90 21.44
N LEU A 127 -7.92 16.57 21.77
CA LEU A 127 -7.26 17.04 22.98
C LEU A 127 -6.81 18.51 22.87
N ARG A 128 -6.28 18.91 21.73
CA ARG A 128 -5.67 20.24 21.56
C ARG A 128 -6.70 21.36 21.40
N TYR A 129 -7.83 21.09 20.76
CA TYR A 129 -8.85 22.07 20.42
C TYR A 129 -10.13 21.92 21.22
N ALA A 130 -10.10 21.13 22.32
CA ALA A 130 -11.21 21.04 23.26
C ALA A 130 -11.50 22.43 23.85
N PRO A 131 -12.79 22.85 23.93
CA PRO A 131 -13.13 24.12 24.54
C PRO A 131 -12.76 24.09 26.03
N ALA A 132 -12.14 25.15 26.50
CA ALA A 132 -11.77 25.30 27.92
C ALA A 132 -12.99 25.47 28.80
N ASP A 133 -14.10 25.93 28.24
CA ASP A 133 -15.35 26.24 28.96
C ASP A 133 -16.54 25.89 28.01
N PRO A 134 -17.65 25.36 28.56
CA PRO A 134 -18.83 25.00 27.76
C PRO A 134 -19.43 26.14 26.91
N GLN A 135 -19.16 27.38 27.26
CA GLN A 135 -19.62 28.56 26.51
C GLN A 135 -18.60 29.12 25.52
N ALA A 136 -17.37 28.57 25.53
CA ALA A 136 -16.32 28.99 24.59
C ALA A 136 -16.64 28.58 23.16
N PRO A 137 -16.19 29.37 22.15
CA PRO A 137 -16.32 29.01 20.76
C PRO A 137 -15.67 27.66 20.46
N VAL A 138 -16.41 26.76 19.80
CA VAL A 138 -15.91 25.42 19.47
C VAL A 138 -15.10 25.46 18.19
N HIS A 139 -13.85 25.02 18.25
CA HIS A 139 -12.98 24.97 17.10
C HIS A 139 -13.42 23.88 16.10
N HIS A 140 -13.41 24.17 14.80
CA HIS A 140 -13.88 23.24 13.75
C HIS A 140 -13.14 21.89 13.74
N ARG A 141 -11.86 21.85 14.11
CA ARG A 141 -11.07 20.61 14.24
C ARG A 141 -11.56 19.74 15.41
N PHE A 142 -11.97 20.35 16.51
CA PHE A 142 -12.57 19.61 17.62
C PHE A 142 -13.91 18.98 17.20
N VAL A 143 -14.77 19.74 16.54
CA VAL A 143 -16.04 19.21 16.00
C VAL A 143 -15.79 18.04 15.05
N LYS A 144 -14.86 18.19 14.10
CA LYS A 144 -14.50 17.12 13.18
C LYS A 144 -14.00 15.87 13.92
N ALA A 145 -13.15 16.04 14.92
CA ALA A 145 -12.66 14.93 15.74
C ALA A 145 -13.80 14.22 16.48
N CYS A 146 -14.69 14.95 17.12
CA CYS A 146 -15.86 14.38 17.81
C CYS A 146 -16.76 13.56 16.87
N MET A 147 -16.94 14.04 15.64
CA MET A 147 -17.82 13.37 14.66
C MET A 147 -17.17 12.12 14.03
N ALA A 148 -15.86 12.17 13.76
CA ALA A 148 -15.19 11.12 13.00
C ALA A 148 -14.57 10.02 13.87
N LEU A 149 -14.08 10.35 15.08
CA LEU A 149 -13.38 9.39 15.94
C LEU A 149 -14.14 8.08 16.19
N PRO A 150 -15.44 8.09 16.56
CA PRO A 150 -16.14 6.84 16.88
C PRO A 150 -16.12 5.85 15.71
N GLY A 151 -16.45 6.33 14.51
CA GLY A 151 -16.49 5.46 13.32
C GLY A 151 -15.09 5.01 12.88
N ILE A 152 -14.09 5.88 12.97
CA ILE A 152 -12.69 5.52 12.61
C ILE A 152 -12.11 4.53 13.60
N SER A 153 -12.31 4.72 14.92
CA SER A 153 -11.85 3.77 15.94
C SER A 153 -12.49 2.39 15.74
N GLU A 154 -13.80 2.34 15.47
CA GLU A 154 -14.48 1.09 15.17
C GLU A 154 -13.91 0.39 13.92
N CYS A 155 -13.66 1.12 12.82
CA CYS A 155 -13.04 0.56 11.63
C CYS A 155 -11.62 0.02 11.92
N VAL A 156 -10.82 0.72 12.71
CA VAL A 156 -9.49 0.27 13.12
C VAL A 156 -9.60 -1.02 13.94
N ASP A 157 -10.48 -1.08 14.92
CA ASP A 157 -10.69 -2.28 15.74
C ASP A 157 -11.11 -3.48 14.90
N GLN A 158 -11.98 -3.28 13.92
CA GLN A 158 -12.43 -4.32 13.00
C GLN A 158 -11.29 -4.81 12.08
N LEU A 159 -10.37 -3.94 11.66
CA LEU A 159 -9.18 -4.32 10.87
C LEU A 159 -8.16 -5.11 11.71
N TYR A 160 -8.20 -5.04 13.04
CA TYR A 160 -7.43 -5.88 13.95
C TYR A 160 -8.15 -7.18 14.37
N SER A 161 -9.37 -7.40 13.89
CA SER A 161 -10.11 -8.64 14.18
C SER A 161 -9.35 -9.88 13.70
N SER A 162 -9.50 -10.99 14.42
CA SER A 162 -9.02 -12.31 13.97
C SER A 162 -9.83 -12.87 12.80
N ASP A 163 -11.02 -12.33 12.52
CA ASP A 163 -11.87 -12.74 11.40
C ASP A 163 -11.36 -12.16 10.06
N GLU A 164 -10.69 -13.00 9.28
CA GLU A 164 -10.15 -12.66 7.97
C GLU A 164 -11.22 -12.18 6.99
N LYS A 165 -12.41 -12.79 7.02
CA LYS A 165 -13.51 -12.43 6.13
C LYS A 165 -14.04 -11.03 6.43
N LEU A 166 -14.11 -10.67 7.72
CA LEU A 166 -14.50 -9.33 8.15
C LEU A 166 -13.47 -8.30 7.69
N ARG A 167 -12.17 -8.53 7.95
CA ARG A 167 -11.10 -7.63 7.52
C ARG A 167 -11.13 -7.38 6.02
N LYS A 168 -11.26 -8.47 5.24
CA LYS A 168 -11.35 -8.39 3.78
C LYS A 168 -12.54 -7.55 3.31
N THR A 169 -13.72 -7.79 3.86
CA THR A 169 -14.96 -7.05 3.51
C THR A 169 -14.81 -5.55 3.77
N ILE A 170 -14.25 -5.19 4.92
CA ILE A 170 -14.03 -3.79 5.29
C ILE A 170 -13.00 -3.13 4.37
N THR A 171 -11.88 -3.79 4.13
CA THR A 171 -10.82 -3.30 3.25
C THR A 171 -11.33 -3.05 1.83
N GLU A 172 -12.07 -4.01 1.27
CA GLU A 172 -12.69 -3.88 -0.05
C GLU A 172 -13.68 -2.70 -0.10
N GLY A 173 -14.48 -2.50 0.95
CA GLY A 173 -15.38 -1.38 1.08
C GLY A 173 -14.65 -0.03 1.08
N LEU A 174 -13.64 0.11 1.94
CA LEU A 174 -12.83 1.32 2.09
C LEU A 174 -12.08 1.71 0.82
N MET A 175 -11.60 0.72 0.06
CA MET A 175 -10.94 0.94 -1.22
C MET A 175 -11.95 1.31 -2.32
N LYS A 176 -13.08 0.62 -2.36
CA LYS A 176 -14.11 0.79 -3.41
C LYS A 176 -14.78 2.17 -3.36
N ASP A 177 -15.06 2.69 -2.18
CA ASP A 177 -15.71 3.99 -1.98
C ASP A 177 -14.73 5.17 -1.99
N GLY A 178 -13.41 4.88 -2.13
CA GLY A 178 -12.34 5.87 -2.16
C GLY A 178 -12.09 6.54 -0.80
N THR A 179 -12.49 5.90 0.29
CA THR A 179 -12.27 6.45 1.65
C THR A 179 -10.79 6.56 1.96
N ILE A 180 -9.98 5.55 1.61
CA ILE A 180 -8.54 5.57 1.84
C ILE A 180 -7.87 6.73 1.10
N ASP A 181 -8.16 6.93 -0.18
CA ASP A 181 -7.60 8.03 -0.98
C ASP A 181 -7.96 9.40 -0.38
N LYS A 182 -9.21 9.57 0.08
CA LYS A 182 -9.68 10.82 0.72
C LYS A 182 -8.96 11.07 2.04
N VAL A 183 -8.76 10.02 2.84
CA VAL A 183 -8.04 10.12 4.12
C VAL A 183 -6.57 10.41 3.90
N GLU A 184 -5.90 9.78 2.92
CA GLU A 184 -4.52 10.10 2.58
C GLU A 184 -4.34 11.55 2.11
N ALA A 185 -5.20 12.01 1.20
CA ALA A 185 -5.18 13.41 0.75
C ALA A 185 -5.39 14.38 1.93
N PHE A 186 -6.28 14.02 2.85
CA PHE A 186 -6.51 14.79 4.06
C PHE A 186 -5.28 14.79 4.97
N LEU A 187 -4.68 13.64 5.25
CA LEU A 187 -3.47 13.54 6.07
C LEU A 187 -2.32 14.33 5.47
N LYS A 188 -2.10 14.24 4.16
CA LYS A 188 -1.08 15.01 3.45
C LYS A 188 -1.28 16.51 3.64
N LYS A 189 -2.51 17.00 3.47
CA LYS A 189 -2.83 18.42 3.69
C LYS A 189 -2.46 18.91 5.08
N TYR A 190 -2.76 18.11 6.11
CA TYR A 190 -2.56 18.52 7.51
C TYR A 190 -1.19 18.15 8.08
N SER A 191 -0.38 17.34 7.38
CA SER A 191 1.03 17.13 7.72
C SER A 191 1.91 18.33 7.33
N GLU A 192 1.47 19.12 6.37
CA GLU A 192 2.21 20.29 5.84
C GLU A 192 1.73 21.63 6.47
N GLU A 193 0.61 21.64 7.22
CA GLU A 193 0.12 22.85 7.88
C GLU A 193 0.96 23.18 9.11
N VAL A 194 1.63 24.33 9.04
CA VAL A 194 2.19 25.03 10.20
C VAL A 194 1.04 25.33 11.17
N GLU A 195 1.27 25.08 12.45
CA GLU A 195 0.29 25.29 13.54
C GLU A 195 -0.49 26.61 13.36
N ASP A 196 -1.82 26.53 13.56
CA ASP A 196 -2.68 27.73 13.52
C ASP A 196 -2.20 28.79 14.53
N ALA A 197 -1.32 29.66 14.10
CA ALA A 197 -0.76 30.73 14.92
C ALA A 197 -1.84 31.66 15.52
N GLN A 198 -2.98 31.79 14.84
CA GLN A 198 -4.12 32.59 15.32
C GLN A 198 -4.87 31.95 16.50
N PHE A 199 -5.03 30.60 16.52
CA PHE A 199 -5.67 29.91 17.63
C PHE A 199 -4.81 29.94 18.89
N ASN A 200 -3.51 29.81 18.73
CA ASN A 200 -2.55 29.93 19.85
C ASN A 200 -2.51 31.36 20.42
N ALA A 201 -2.63 32.39 19.59
CA ALA A 201 -2.68 33.79 20.03
C ALA A 201 -3.97 34.13 20.79
N LEU A 202 -5.13 33.58 20.39
CA LEU A 202 -6.41 33.77 21.08
C LEU A 202 -6.45 33.09 22.47
N ASN A 203 -5.87 31.88 22.58
CA ASN A 203 -5.78 31.19 23.86
C ASN A 203 -4.73 31.80 24.79
N ALA A 204 -3.66 32.37 24.29
CA ALA A 204 -2.66 33.09 25.06
C ALA A 204 -3.16 34.46 25.56
N ALA A 205 -4.17 35.07 24.90
CA ALA A 205 -4.79 36.31 25.33
C ALA A 205 -5.93 36.10 26.32
N ALA A 206 -6.41 34.85 26.52
CA ALA A 206 -7.49 34.47 27.44
C ALA A 206 -6.98 33.83 28.75
N ALA A 207 -5.67 33.65 28.90
CA ALA A 207 -4.99 33.15 30.10
C ALA A 207 -4.24 34.29 30.82
#